data_59332c1234ea76d63895f742dc979cb3
#
_entry.id   59332c1234ea76d63895f742dc979cb3
#
_cell.length_a   1.000
_cell.length_b   1.000
_cell.length_c   1.000
_cell.angle_alpha   90.00
_cell.angle_beta   90.00
_cell.angle_gamma   90.00
#
_symmetry.space_group_name_H-M   'P 1'
#
loop_
_entity.id
_entity.type
_entity.pdbx_description
1 polymer ?
#
loop_
_entity_poly.entity_id
_entity_poly.type
_entity_poly.pdbx_seq_one_letter_code
_entity_poly.pdbx_strand_id
1 'polypeptide(L)'
;VPFRLNKVSYWSRTVMVPLSILCTLKARAVNPRKVDIRELFIVAPEEEKNYFPPAETPLKRFFMFVERILSRVEPFVPKSLRHYAIRRAETWTLERLNGECGIGAIFPAMVNAHEALALLGYAYDHPRRVQCRNALLGLLVNEGERIWCQPCTSPVWDTVLTSLALQEDPTTDQKPVLKALDWLVEQQILDEPGDWRDNCPDLPGGGWAFQYANPHYPDLDHTAAV
;
A
#
# COMPACT_ATOMS: atom_id res chain seq x y z
N VAL A 1 23.33 -9.77 -1.25
CA VAL A 1 23.12 -8.32 -1.30
C VAL A 1 22.51 -7.92 0.03
N PRO A 2 23.09 -6.95 0.77
CA PRO A 2 22.59 -6.53 2.09
C PRO A 2 21.21 -5.88 2.02
N PHE A 3 20.86 -5.26 0.90
CA PHE A 3 19.56 -4.67 0.66
C PHE A 3 18.67 -5.63 -0.14
N ARG A 4 17.70 -6.22 0.54
CA ARG A 4 16.68 -7.07 -0.06
C ARG A 4 15.32 -6.46 0.20
N LEU A 5 14.42 -6.52 -0.77
CA LEU A 5 13.07 -5.96 -0.66
C LEU A 5 12.28 -6.58 0.50
N ASN A 6 12.52 -7.85 0.82
CA ASN A 6 11.90 -8.52 1.97
C ASN A 6 12.35 -8.00 3.36
N LYS A 7 13.40 -7.16 3.41
CA LYS A 7 13.82 -6.45 4.62
C LYS A 7 13.18 -5.06 4.79
N VAL A 8 12.49 -4.60 3.77
CA VAL A 8 11.67 -3.38 3.83
C VAL A 8 10.32 -3.74 4.46
N SER A 9 9.73 -2.83 5.25
CA SER A 9 8.44 -3.10 5.90
C SER A 9 7.37 -3.50 4.89
N TYR A 10 6.42 -4.32 5.32
CA TYR A 10 5.32 -4.76 4.48
C TYR A 10 4.54 -3.57 3.87
N TRP A 11 4.21 -2.58 4.69
CA TRP A 11 3.48 -1.37 4.26
C TRP A 11 4.20 -0.62 3.15
N SER A 12 5.51 -0.43 3.28
CA SER A 12 6.31 0.17 2.23
C SER A 12 6.30 -0.67 0.96
N ARG A 13 6.39 -2.00 1.08
CA ARG A 13 6.37 -2.90 -0.08
C ARG A 13 5.04 -2.89 -0.82
N THR A 14 3.90 -2.82 -0.12
CA THR A 14 2.58 -2.75 -0.76
C THR A 14 2.40 -1.50 -1.62
N VAL A 15 3.07 -0.41 -1.28
CA VAL A 15 3.11 0.80 -2.10
C VAL A 15 4.17 0.70 -3.19
N MET A 16 5.40 0.32 -2.83
CA MET A 16 6.57 0.39 -3.72
C MET A 16 6.54 -0.64 -4.85
N VAL A 17 6.04 -1.86 -4.59
CA VAL A 17 6.06 -2.92 -5.60
C VAL A 17 5.15 -2.59 -6.79
N PRO A 18 3.86 -2.28 -6.63
CA PRO A 18 3.05 -1.86 -7.77
C PRO A 18 3.52 -0.52 -8.36
N LEU A 19 4.01 0.42 -7.55
CA LEU A 19 4.59 1.68 -8.04
C LEU A 19 5.80 1.41 -8.95
N SER A 20 6.62 0.40 -8.64
CA SER A 20 7.78 0.05 -9.49
C SER A 20 7.36 -0.40 -10.90
N ILE A 21 6.19 -1.03 -11.06
CA ILE A 21 5.62 -1.36 -12.37
C ILE A 21 5.28 -0.06 -13.12
N LEU A 22 4.59 0.88 -12.46
CA LEU A 22 4.22 2.18 -13.04
C LEU A 22 5.46 2.95 -13.52
N CYS A 23 6.49 3.04 -12.68
CA CYS A 23 7.75 3.70 -13.01
C CYS A 23 8.48 3.01 -14.18
N THR A 24 8.51 1.67 -14.19
CA THR A 24 9.20 0.89 -15.23
C THR A 24 8.50 1.01 -16.59
N LEU A 25 7.17 1.02 -16.60
CA LEU A 25 6.36 1.18 -17.81
C LEU A 25 6.18 2.65 -18.19
N LYS A 26 6.69 3.58 -17.37
CA LYS A 26 6.61 5.05 -17.60
C LYS A 26 5.17 5.49 -17.81
N ALA A 27 4.32 5.14 -16.84
CA ALA A 27 2.91 5.53 -16.82
C ALA A 27 2.72 7.01 -17.16
N ARG A 28 1.79 7.30 -18.05
CA ARG A 28 1.40 8.66 -18.40
C ARG A 28 -0.10 8.82 -18.24
N ALA A 29 -0.50 9.90 -17.57
CA ALA A 29 -1.90 10.25 -17.47
C ALA A 29 -2.49 10.52 -18.86
N VAL A 30 -3.67 9.97 -19.11
CA VAL A 30 -4.48 10.36 -20.26
C VAL A 30 -5.28 11.59 -19.84
N ASN A 31 -5.05 12.73 -20.50
CA ASN A 31 -5.74 13.99 -20.21
C ASN A 31 -6.73 14.35 -21.35
N PRO A 32 -7.87 13.66 -21.43
CA PRO A 32 -8.82 13.85 -22.53
C PRO A 32 -9.47 15.24 -22.52
N ARG A 33 -9.54 15.88 -21.35
CA ARG A 33 -10.12 17.23 -21.19
C ARG A 33 -9.12 18.33 -21.39
N LYS A 34 -7.84 18.00 -21.65
CA LYS A 34 -6.74 18.98 -21.78
C LYS A 34 -6.67 19.97 -20.60
N VAL A 35 -6.94 19.46 -19.39
CA VAL A 35 -6.82 20.27 -18.17
C VAL A 35 -5.37 20.65 -17.98
N ASP A 36 -5.12 21.92 -17.72
CA ASP A 36 -3.79 22.48 -17.44
C ASP A 36 -3.78 23.03 -16.02
N ILE A 37 -2.66 22.90 -15.34
CA ILE A 37 -2.42 23.42 -13.98
C ILE A 37 -1.33 24.49 -13.96
N ARG A 38 -0.96 25.03 -15.12
CA ARG A 38 0.11 26.03 -15.24
C ARG A 38 -0.13 27.27 -14.40
N GLU A 39 -1.40 27.63 -14.21
CA GLU A 39 -1.82 28.74 -13.34
C GLU A 39 -1.41 28.58 -11.86
N LEU A 40 -1.10 27.34 -11.42
CA LEU A 40 -0.65 27.06 -10.05
C LEU A 40 0.86 27.22 -9.87
N PHE A 41 1.62 27.42 -10.94
CA PHE A 41 3.07 27.58 -10.89
C PHE A 41 3.45 29.07 -10.78
N ILE A 42 4.35 29.37 -9.84
CA ILE A 42 4.92 30.72 -9.69
C ILE A 42 5.88 31.01 -10.84
N VAL A 43 6.65 30.02 -11.27
CA VAL A 43 7.54 30.06 -12.44
C VAL A 43 7.01 29.05 -13.44
N ALA A 44 6.97 29.43 -14.72
CA ALA A 44 6.49 28.51 -15.75
C ALA A 44 7.26 27.18 -15.71
N PRO A 45 6.59 26.01 -15.87
CA PRO A 45 7.25 24.72 -15.78
C PRO A 45 8.44 24.56 -16.73
N GLU A 46 8.43 25.22 -17.88
CA GLU A 46 9.50 25.21 -18.87
C GLU A 46 10.73 26.04 -18.44
N GLU A 47 10.52 27.01 -17.55
CA GLU A 47 11.55 27.90 -17.04
C GLU A 47 12.14 27.41 -15.71
N GLU A 48 11.42 26.51 -15.00
CA GLU A 48 11.90 25.95 -13.74
C GLU A 48 13.09 25.03 -13.99
N LYS A 49 14.20 25.33 -13.35
CA LYS A 49 15.46 24.56 -13.44
C LYS A 49 15.72 23.72 -12.20
N ASN A 50 15.02 24.00 -11.10
CA ASN A 50 15.28 23.44 -9.78
C ASN A 50 14.08 22.65 -9.24
N TYR A 51 13.69 21.58 -9.94
CA TYR A 51 12.61 20.69 -9.47
C TYR A 51 12.90 19.96 -8.16
N PHE A 52 14.17 19.88 -7.77
CA PHE A 52 14.57 19.22 -6.53
C PHE A 52 15.09 20.25 -5.52
N PRO A 53 14.70 20.12 -4.24
CA PRO A 53 15.25 20.96 -3.20
C PRO A 53 16.78 20.77 -3.10
N PRO A 54 17.52 21.80 -2.68
CA PRO A 54 18.97 21.73 -2.50
C PRO A 54 19.37 20.54 -1.60
N ALA A 55 20.43 19.85 -1.99
CA ALA A 55 20.96 18.76 -1.19
C ALA A 55 21.81 19.32 -0.05
N GLU A 56 21.17 19.60 1.08
CA GLU A 56 21.79 20.23 2.25
C GLU A 56 22.75 19.29 3.00
N THR A 57 22.49 17.97 2.97
CA THR A 57 23.30 16.99 3.69
C THR A 57 24.19 16.16 2.75
N PRO A 58 25.36 15.69 3.22
CA PRO A 58 26.23 14.80 2.43
C PRO A 58 25.49 13.54 1.96
N LEU A 59 24.59 12.99 2.80
CA LEU A 59 23.79 11.81 2.49
C LEU A 59 22.82 12.09 1.32
N LYS A 60 22.13 13.22 1.33
CA LYS A 60 21.27 13.64 0.21
C LYS A 60 22.08 13.78 -1.09
N ARG A 61 23.28 14.38 -1.03
CA ARG A 61 24.17 14.51 -2.20
C ARG A 61 24.57 13.14 -2.75
N PHE A 62 24.91 12.21 -1.87
CA PHE A 62 25.23 10.85 -2.25
C PHE A 62 24.07 10.16 -2.96
N PHE A 63 22.85 10.22 -2.40
CA PHE A 63 21.68 9.60 -3.04
C PHE A 63 21.29 10.27 -4.37
N MET A 64 21.41 11.59 -4.49
CA MET A 64 21.21 12.29 -5.76
C MET A 64 22.27 11.90 -6.82
N PHE A 65 23.51 11.64 -6.39
CA PHE A 65 24.55 11.12 -7.28
C PHE A 65 24.22 9.70 -7.77
N VAL A 66 23.83 8.82 -6.84
CA VAL A 66 23.41 7.44 -7.17
C VAL A 66 22.21 7.46 -8.11
N GLU A 67 21.19 8.26 -7.84
CA GLU A 67 20.01 8.44 -8.70
C GLU A 67 20.42 8.86 -10.12
N ARG A 68 21.31 9.86 -10.24
CA ARG A 68 21.80 10.33 -11.54
C ARG A 68 22.53 9.25 -12.33
N ILE A 69 23.28 8.38 -11.66
CA ILE A 69 23.91 7.22 -12.30
C ILE A 69 22.85 6.22 -12.75
N LEU A 70 21.92 5.84 -11.84
CA LEU A 70 20.88 4.87 -12.13
C LEU A 70 19.99 5.30 -13.29
N SER A 71 19.60 6.57 -13.35
CA SER A 71 18.80 7.14 -14.45
C SER A 71 19.51 7.03 -15.80
N ARG A 72 20.86 7.13 -15.82
CA ARG A 72 21.65 6.96 -17.05
C ARG A 72 21.82 5.50 -17.45
N VAL A 73 21.86 4.59 -16.48
CA VAL A 73 22.04 3.14 -16.70
C VAL A 73 20.72 2.46 -17.06
N GLU A 74 19.60 2.97 -16.53
CA GLU A 74 18.26 2.39 -16.73
C GLU A 74 17.94 2.03 -18.19
N PRO A 75 18.21 2.89 -19.20
CA PRO A 75 17.90 2.58 -20.59
C PRO A 75 18.65 1.33 -21.14
N PHE A 76 19.79 0.99 -20.53
CA PHE A 76 20.63 -0.14 -20.95
C PHE A 76 20.25 -1.47 -20.27
N VAL A 77 19.30 -1.45 -19.35
CA VAL A 77 18.80 -2.67 -18.71
C VAL A 77 18.14 -3.57 -19.76
N PRO A 78 18.57 -4.85 -19.90
CA PRO A 78 18.02 -5.78 -20.87
C PRO A 78 16.49 -5.93 -20.74
N LYS A 79 15.80 -5.96 -21.87
CA LYS A 79 14.33 -6.10 -21.89
C LYS A 79 13.87 -7.37 -21.18
N SER A 80 14.60 -8.46 -21.30
CA SER A 80 14.30 -9.74 -20.62
C SER A 80 14.32 -9.62 -19.11
N LEU A 81 15.33 -8.93 -18.57
CA LEU A 81 15.42 -8.68 -17.12
C LEU A 81 14.29 -7.77 -16.64
N ARG A 82 13.95 -6.75 -17.42
CA ARG A 82 12.83 -5.84 -17.12
C ARG A 82 11.51 -6.59 -17.11
N HIS A 83 11.24 -7.44 -18.10
CA HIS A 83 10.04 -8.27 -18.13
C HIS A 83 9.98 -9.25 -16.96
N TYR A 84 11.11 -9.88 -16.63
CA TYR A 84 11.17 -10.75 -15.45
C TYR A 84 10.84 -10.01 -14.16
N ALA A 85 11.42 -8.83 -13.97
CA ALA A 85 11.15 -8.01 -12.78
C ALA A 85 9.67 -7.57 -12.70
N ILE A 86 9.07 -7.14 -13.82
CA ILE A 86 7.65 -6.79 -13.89
C ILE A 86 6.78 -7.99 -13.53
N ARG A 87 7.02 -9.17 -14.10
CA ARG A 87 6.24 -10.37 -13.77
C ARG A 87 6.34 -10.75 -12.28
N ARG A 88 7.53 -10.63 -11.70
CA ARG A 88 7.71 -10.88 -10.26
C ARG A 88 6.94 -9.87 -9.40
N ALA A 89 6.96 -8.60 -9.79
CA ALA A 89 6.20 -7.55 -9.10
C ALA A 89 4.68 -7.74 -9.26
N GLU A 90 4.22 -8.14 -10.45
CA GLU A 90 2.83 -8.49 -10.73
C GLU A 90 2.36 -9.66 -9.85
N THR A 91 3.08 -10.78 -9.87
CA THR A 91 2.75 -11.96 -9.04
C THR A 91 2.68 -11.57 -7.57
N TRP A 92 3.68 -10.86 -7.05
CA TRP A 92 3.72 -10.40 -5.67
C TRP A 92 2.52 -9.53 -5.30
N THR A 93 2.12 -8.62 -6.20
CA THR A 93 0.96 -7.73 -6.00
C THR A 93 -0.34 -8.52 -5.98
N LEU A 94 -0.51 -9.47 -6.91
CA LEU A 94 -1.72 -10.29 -7.01
C LEU A 94 -1.91 -11.24 -5.82
N GLU A 95 -0.83 -11.80 -5.28
CA GLU A 95 -0.85 -12.65 -4.09
C GLU A 95 -1.33 -11.90 -2.85
N ARG A 96 -1.06 -10.60 -2.78
CA ARG A 96 -1.40 -9.74 -1.64
C ARG A 96 -2.64 -8.88 -1.84
N LEU A 97 -3.26 -9.01 -2.98
CA LEU A 97 -4.56 -8.40 -3.28
C LEU A 97 -5.66 -9.33 -2.74
N ASN A 98 -6.12 -9.06 -1.55
CA ASN A 98 -7.04 -9.92 -0.82
C ASN A 98 -8.26 -9.17 -0.27
N GLY A 99 -9.35 -9.91 -0.10
CA GLY A 99 -10.58 -9.42 0.53
C GLY A 99 -11.11 -8.10 -0.05
N GLU A 100 -11.85 -7.39 0.77
CA GLU A 100 -12.46 -6.10 0.44
C GLU A 100 -11.46 -4.93 0.59
N CYS A 101 -10.41 -5.13 1.38
CA CYS A 101 -9.41 -4.09 1.65
C CYS A 101 -8.33 -3.96 0.56
N GLY A 102 -8.41 -4.73 -0.52
CA GLY A 102 -7.42 -4.68 -1.59
C GLY A 102 -6.03 -5.07 -1.13
N ILE A 103 -5.03 -4.24 -1.43
CA ILE A 103 -3.65 -4.45 -1.01
C ILE A 103 -3.27 -3.45 0.09
N GLY A 104 -2.92 -3.94 1.27
CA GLY A 104 -2.43 -3.13 2.39
C GLY A 104 -3.48 -2.22 3.05
N ALA A 105 -4.74 -2.24 2.63
CA ALA A 105 -5.85 -1.42 3.15
C ALA A 105 -5.59 0.10 3.18
N ILE A 106 -4.61 0.58 2.40
CA ILE A 106 -4.23 2.00 2.31
C ILE A 106 -4.38 2.52 0.87
N PHE A 107 -4.85 3.75 0.73
CA PHE A 107 -5.11 4.39 -0.56
C PHE A 107 -3.94 4.29 -1.55
N PRO A 108 -2.69 4.69 -1.21
CA PRO A 108 -1.60 4.67 -2.19
C PRO A 108 -1.23 3.28 -2.69
N ALA A 109 -1.37 2.24 -1.87
CA ALA A 109 -1.12 0.87 -2.31
C ALA A 109 -2.20 0.38 -3.29
N MET A 110 -3.47 0.65 -2.97
CA MET A 110 -4.62 0.26 -3.80
C MET A 110 -4.62 0.96 -5.16
N VAL A 111 -4.37 2.28 -5.19
CA VAL A 111 -4.35 3.02 -6.45
C VAL A 111 -3.19 2.58 -7.34
N ASN A 112 -1.99 2.40 -6.75
CA ASN A 112 -0.84 1.90 -7.50
C ASN A 112 -1.08 0.50 -8.08
N ALA A 113 -1.73 -0.40 -7.32
CA ALA A 113 -2.07 -1.73 -7.81
C ALA A 113 -3.11 -1.67 -8.95
N HIS A 114 -4.16 -0.86 -8.80
CA HIS A 114 -5.19 -0.68 -9.83
C HIS A 114 -4.60 -0.16 -11.15
N GLU A 115 -3.76 0.87 -11.07
CA GLU A 115 -3.11 1.48 -12.25
C GLU A 115 -2.06 0.53 -12.86
N ALA A 116 -1.30 -0.19 -12.02
CA ALA A 116 -0.34 -1.18 -12.52
C ALA A 116 -1.04 -2.29 -13.32
N LEU A 117 -2.15 -2.82 -12.82
CA LEU A 117 -2.93 -3.83 -13.55
C LEU A 117 -3.49 -3.26 -14.87
N ALA A 118 -3.91 -1.99 -14.88
CA ALA A 118 -4.33 -1.33 -16.12
C ALA A 118 -3.22 -1.27 -17.16
N LEU A 119 -2.01 -0.87 -16.77
CA LEU A 119 -0.84 -0.79 -17.66
C LEU A 119 -0.36 -2.16 -18.13
N LEU A 120 -0.55 -3.20 -17.31
CA LEU A 120 -0.26 -4.59 -17.68
C LEU A 120 -1.28 -5.19 -18.65
N GLY A 121 -2.34 -4.44 -19.00
CA GLY A 121 -3.35 -4.84 -19.99
C GLY A 121 -4.53 -5.62 -19.42
N TYR A 122 -4.71 -5.66 -18.11
CA TYR A 122 -5.92 -6.23 -17.51
C TYR A 122 -7.15 -5.43 -17.94
N ALA A 123 -8.17 -6.08 -18.45
CA ALA A 123 -9.42 -5.43 -18.88
C ALA A 123 -10.10 -4.71 -17.70
N TYR A 124 -10.90 -3.70 -17.99
CA TYR A 124 -11.58 -2.89 -16.95
C TYR A 124 -12.49 -3.72 -16.04
N ASP A 125 -13.09 -4.76 -16.58
CA ASP A 125 -13.97 -5.71 -15.91
C ASP A 125 -13.27 -6.97 -15.37
N HIS A 126 -11.94 -7.06 -15.54
CA HIS A 126 -11.18 -8.18 -15.01
C HIS A 126 -11.32 -8.26 -13.48
N PRO A 127 -11.59 -9.46 -12.89
CA PRO A 127 -11.90 -9.59 -11.46
C PRO A 127 -10.91 -8.90 -10.52
N ARG A 128 -9.60 -8.99 -10.81
CA ARG A 128 -8.57 -8.34 -9.99
C ARG A 128 -8.60 -6.82 -10.07
N ARG A 129 -8.88 -6.24 -11.25
CA ARG A 129 -9.08 -4.78 -11.37
C ARG A 129 -10.37 -4.32 -10.69
N VAL A 130 -11.44 -5.09 -10.81
CA VAL A 130 -12.69 -4.84 -10.10
C VAL A 130 -12.47 -4.85 -8.59
N GLN A 131 -11.71 -5.82 -8.08
CA GLN A 131 -11.35 -5.91 -6.67
C GLN A 131 -10.60 -4.67 -6.19
N CYS A 132 -9.56 -4.23 -6.90
CA CYS A 132 -8.83 -2.98 -6.57
C CYS A 132 -9.76 -1.76 -6.60
N ARG A 133 -10.60 -1.64 -7.61
CA ARG A 133 -11.53 -0.52 -7.73
C ARG A 133 -12.56 -0.50 -6.61
N ASN A 134 -13.12 -1.64 -6.26
CA ASN A 134 -14.08 -1.73 -5.16
C ASN A 134 -13.43 -1.38 -3.82
N ALA A 135 -12.19 -1.82 -3.58
CA ALA A 135 -11.43 -1.44 -2.40
C ALA A 135 -11.20 0.08 -2.34
N LEU A 136 -10.85 0.72 -3.47
CA LEU A 136 -10.72 2.19 -3.55
C LEU A 136 -12.05 2.90 -3.29
N LEU A 137 -13.14 2.41 -3.88
CA LEU A 137 -14.48 2.97 -3.66
C LEU A 137 -14.94 2.79 -2.22
N GLY A 138 -14.54 1.70 -1.56
CA GLY A 138 -14.81 1.44 -0.14
C GLY A 138 -14.14 2.44 0.81
N LEU A 139 -13.12 3.18 0.35
CA LEU A 139 -12.54 4.29 1.11
C LEU A 139 -13.37 5.58 1.05
N LEU A 140 -14.35 5.65 0.14
CA LEU A 140 -15.20 6.83 0.02
C LEU A 140 -16.32 6.77 1.05
N VAL A 141 -16.36 7.76 1.92
CA VAL A 141 -17.49 7.98 2.84
C VAL A 141 -18.43 8.99 2.19
N ASN A 142 -19.69 8.59 2.02
CA ASN A 142 -20.73 9.44 1.42
C ASN A 142 -21.80 9.72 2.47
N GLU A 143 -21.90 10.99 2.86
CA GLU A 143 -22.94 11.50 3.77
C GLU A 143 -23.84 12.53 3.06
N GLY A 144 -24.43 12.12 1.95
CA GLY A 144 -25.33 12.95 1.16
C GLY A 144 -24.59 14.02 0.37
N GLU A 145 -24.55 15.26 0.83
CA GLU A 145 -23.88 16.36 0.13
C GLU A 145 -22.35 16.38 0.32
N ARG A 146 -21.83 15.55 1.21
CA ARG A 146 -20.39 15.47 1.52
C ARG A 146 -19.84 14.12 1.15
N ILE A 147 -18.75 14.13 0.41
CA ILE A 147 -17.98 12.92 0.07
C ILE A 147 -16.53 13.19 0.43
N TRP A 148 -15.93 12.28 1.18
CA TRP A 148 -14.49 12.32 1.44
C TRP A 148 -13.88 10.93 1.34
N CYS A 149 -12.57 10.88 1.17
CA CYS A 149 -11.82 9.64 1.09
C CYS A 149 -11.09 9.39 2.41
N GLN A 150 -11.32 8.24 3.01
CA GLN A 150 -10.50 7.75 4.12
C GLN A 150 -9.12 7.34 3.59
N PRO A 151 -8.03 7.58 4.33
CA PRO A 151 -6.70 7.16 3.89
C PRO A 151 -6.48 5.65 3.96
N CYS A 152 -7.21 4.96 4.84
CA CYS A 152 -7.11 3.52 5.09
C CYS A 152 -8.40 2.97 5.70
N THR A 153 -8.46 1.62 5.79
CA THR A 153 -9.43 0.86 6.60
C THR A 153 -8.66 0.04 7.62
N SER A 154 -9.00 0.20 8.90
CA SER A 154 -8.28 -0.35 10.04
C SER A 154 -9.19 -1.14 11.01
N PRO A 155 -9.97 -2.11 10.52
CA PRO A 155 -11.04 -2.72 11.31
C PRO A 155 -10.54 -3.40 12.59
N VAL A 156 -9.41 -4.08 12.56
CA VAL A 156 -8.84 -4.71 13.75
C VAL A 156 -8.39 -3.65 14.75
N TRP A 157 -7.61 -2.67 14.28
CA TRP A 157 -7.10 -1.58 15.11
C TRP A 157 -8.22 -0.75 15.74
N ASP A 158 -9.19 -0.33 14.94
CA ASP A 158 -10.32 0.48 15.42
C ASP A 158 -11.20 -0.28 16.40
N THR A 159 -11.42 -1.58 16.18
CA THR A 159 -12.18 -2.43 17.09
C THR A 159 -11.48 -2.57 18.44
N VAL A 160 -10.16 -2.79 18.44
CA VAL A 160 -9.38 -2.88 19.69
C VAL A 160 -9.45 -1.59 20.48
N LEU A 161 -9.10 -0.45 19.86
CA LEU A 161 -9.07 0.83 20.54
C LEU A 161 -10.45 1.25 21.05
N THR A 162 -11.50 1.00 20.26
CA THR A 162 -12.88 1.26 20.67
C THR A 162 -13.28 0.37 21.85
N SER A 163 -12.93 -0.91 21.82
CA SER A 163 -13.22 -1.83 22.93
C SER A 163 -12.52 -1.43 24.22
N LEU A 164 -11.24 -1.03 24.14
CA LEU A 164 -10.49 -0.51 25.27
C LEU A 164 -11.14 0.75 25.86
N ALA A 165 -11.49 1.72 24.99
CA ALA A 165 -12.13 2.96 25.42
C ALA A 165 -13.49 2.71 26.09
N LEU A 166 -14.29 1.78 25.57
CA LEU A 166 -15.59 1.44 26.14
C LEU A 166 -15.48 0.71 27.50
N GLN A 167 -14.41 -0.02 27.73
CA GLN A 167 -14.17 -0.70 29.01
C GLN A 167 -13.80 0.27 30.14
N GLU A 168 -13.31 1.46 29.83
CA GLU A 168 -13.00 2.49 30.82
C GLU A 168 -14.28 3.10 31.46
N ASP A 169 -15.44 3.01 30.80
CA ASP A 169 -16.71 3.48 31.33
C ASP A 169 -17.52 2.33 31.93
N PRO A 170 -17.62 2.24 33.28
CA PRO A 170 -18.34 1.16 33.95
C PRO A 170 -19.85 1.17 33.69
N THR A 171 -20.40 2.23 33.09
CA THR A 171 -21.82 2.33 32.74
C THR A 171 -22.12 1.78 31.34
N THR A 172 -21.11 1.51 30.56
CA THR A 172 -21.24 0.97 29.19
C THR A 172 -21.81 -0.44 29.20
N ASP A 173 -22.77 -0.71 28.31
CA ASP A 173 -23.22 -2.09 28.06
C ASP A 173 -22.06 -2.93 27.52
N GLN A 174 -21.68 -3.97 28.24
CA GLN A 174 -20.54 -4.81 27.90
C GLN A 174 -20.83 -5.81 26.77
N LYS A 175 -22.08 -6.01 26.37
CA LYS A 175 -22.43 -6.97 25.30
C LYS A 175 -21.82 -6.65 23.95
N PRO A 176 -21.83 -5.39 23.45
CA PRO A 176 -21.13 -5.04 22.23
C PRO A 176 -19.62 -5.24 22.33
N VAL A 177 -19.03 -4.95 23.50
CA VAL A 177 -17.59 -5.14 23.74
C VAL A 177 -17.22 -6.63 23.64
N LEU A 178 -17.96 -7.50 24.33
CA LEU A 178 -17.72 -8.94 24.27
C LEU A 178 -17.84 -9.49 22.84
N LYS A 179 -18.86 -9.04 22.09
CA LYS A 179 -19.00 -9.43 20.66
C LYS A 179 -17.82 -8.96 19.83
N ALA A 180 -17.28 -7.78 20.09
CA ALA A 180 -16.10 -7.26 19.40
C ALA A 180 -14.85 -8.07 19.74
N LEU A 181 -14.69 -8.47 21.00
CA LEU A 181 -13.57 -9.33 21.42
C LEU A 181 -13.67 -10.72 20.79
N ASP A 182 -14.85 -11.34 20.75
CA ASP A 182 -15.06 -12.61 20.07
C ASP A 182 -14.67 -12.50 18.58
N TRP A 183 -15.08 -11.42 17.91
CA TRP A 183 -14.69 -11.18 16.52
C TRP A 183 -13.17 -10.99 16.36
N LEU A 184 -12.50 -10.29 17.30
CA LEU A 184 -11.03 -10.16 17.27
C LEU A 184 -10.32 -11.50 17.38
N VAL A 185 -10.82 -12.42 18.21
CA VAL A 185 -10.27 -13.78 18.31
C VAL A 185 -10.36 -14.50 16.96
N GLU A 186 -11.46 -14.34 16.23
CA GLU A 186 -11.62 -14.91 14.88
C GLU A 186 -10.63 -14.33 13.84
N GLN A 187 -10.11 -13.12 14.07
CA GLN A 187 -9.12 -12.48 13.18
C GLN A 187 -7.67 -12.88 13.49
N GLN A 188 -7.43 -13.70 14.50
CA GLN A 188 -6.09 -14.15 14.86
C GLN A 188 -5.46 -14.99 13.74
N ILE A 189 -4.24 -14.62 13.33
CA ILE A 189 -3.47 -15.34 12.31
C ILE A 189 -2.64 -16.42 13.01
N LEU A 190 -3.04 -17.65 12.89
CA LEU A 190 -2.41 -18.79 13.56
C LEU A 190 -1.30 -19.42 12.70
N ASP A 191 -1.69 -20.08 11.63
CA ASP A 191 -0.78 -20.92 10.84
C ASP A 191 -0.68 -20.56 9.36
N GLU A 192 -1.35 -19.49 8.91
CA GLU A 192 -1.31 -19.07 7.53
C GLU A 192 0.10 -18.65 7.12
N PRO A 193 0.57 -19.11 5.95
CA PRO A 193 1.86 -18.67 5.42
C PRO A 193 1.79 -17.20 5.01
N GLY A 194 2.86 -16.46 5.32
CA GLY A 194 2.93 -15.05 4.99
C GLY A 194 4.35 -14.50 5.01
N ASP A 195 4.50 -13.25 4.61
CA ASP A 195 5.80 -12.57 4.50
C ASP A 195 6.58 -12.50 5.82
N TRP A 196 5.89 -12.55 6.95
CA TRP A 196 6.50 -12.57 8.28
C TRP A 196 7.40 -13.79 8.50
N ARG A 197 7.06 -14.94 7.93
CA ARG A 197 7.87 -16.16 8.02
C ARG A 197 9.19 -16.08 7.25
N ASP A 198 9.29 -15.24 6.23
CA ASP A 198 10.53 -15.08 5.45
C ASP A 198 11.71 -14.62 6.31
N ASN A 199 11.45 -13.86 7.36
CA ASN A 199 12.47 -13.32 8.25
C ASN A 199 12.55 -14.04 9.60
N CYS A 200 11.47 -14.71 10.01
CA CYS A 200 11.32 -15.41 11.29
C CYS A 200 10.62 -16.76 11.08
N PRO A 201 11.28 -17.75 10.43
CA PRO A 201 10.66 -19.01 10.05
C PRO A 201 10.21 -19.86 11.25
N ASP A 202 10.90 -19.72 12.38
CA ASP A 202 10.63 -20.48 13.60
C ASP A 202 9.63 -19.80 14.56
N LEU A 203 9.15 -18.61 14.20
CA LEU A 203 8.17 -17.89 15.01
C LEU A 203 6.78 -18.56 14.86
N PRO A 204 6.11 -18.96 15.96
CA PRO A 204 4.74 -19.43 15.88
C PRO A 204 3.80 -18.31 15.44
N GLY A 205 2.69 -18.68 14.80
CA GLY A 205 1.59 -17.76 14.55
C GLY A 205 0.91 -17.30 15.85
N GLY A 206 -0.08 -16.42 15.74
CA GLY A 206 -0.84 -15.95 16.90
C GLY A 206 -1.01 -14.43 16.95
N GLY A 207 -0.52 -13.71 15.94
CA GLY A 207 -0.65 -12.26 15.87
C GLY A 207 -1.87 -11.78 15.09
N TRP A 208 -2.08 -10.46 15.09
CA TRP A 208 -3.14 -9.77 14.36
C TRP A 208 -2.59 -8.80 13.34
N ALA A 209 -3.28 -8.72 12.20
CA ALA A 209 -3.00 -7.73 11.18
C ALA A 209 -3.84 -6.46 11.38
N PHE A 210 -3.44 -5.38 10.71
CA PHE A 210 -4.16 -4.11 10.68
C PHE A 210 -5.56 -4.23 10.04
N GLN A 211 -5.68 -5.03 9.00
CA GLN A 211 -6.85 -5.17 8.14
C GLN A 211 -7.49 -6.56 8.27
N TYR A 212 -8.71 -6.73 7.75
CA TYR A 212 -9.50 -7.97 7.87
C TYR A 212 -8.75 -9.24 7.47
N ALA A 213 -8.27 -9.34 6.27
CA ALA A 213 -7.74 -10.58 5.72
C ALA A 213 -6.31 -10.36 5.22
N ASN A 214 -5.35 -10.35 6.13
CA ASN A 214 -3.95 -10.18 5.76
C ASN A 214 -3.02 -11.17 6.49
N PRO A 215 -2.91 -12.42 6.03
CA PRO A 215 -2.01 -13.39 6.63
C PRO A 215 -0.53 -13.04 6.43
N HIS A 216 -0.21 -12.10 5.52
CA HIS A 216 1.16 -11.73 5.20
C HIS A 216 1.83 -10.89 6.27
N TYR A 217 1.05 -10.17 7.10
CA TYR A 217 1.63 -9.22 8.02
C TYR A 217 0.84 -9.07 9.33
N PRO A 218 0.85 -10.08 10.22
CA PRO A 218 0.63 -9.82 11.63
C PRO A 218 1.75 -8.94 12.13
N ASP A 219 1.44 -7.84 12.78
CA ASP A 219 2.47 -6.94 13.30
C ASP A 219 2.43 -6.85 14.83
N LEU A 220 3.52 -6.33 15.39
CA LEU A 220 3.69 -6.28 16.84
C LEU A 220 2.77 -5.26 17.50
N ASP A 221 2.52 -4.13 16.85
CA ASP A 221 1.73 -3.05 17.43
C ASP A 221 0.26 -3.48 17.60
N HIS A 222 -0.32 -4.07 16.56
CA HIS A 222 -1.69 -4.58 16.59
C HIS A 222 -1.83 -5.79 17.52
N THR A 223 -0.85 -6.69 17.48
CA THR A 223 -0.83 -7.86 18.36
C THR A 223 -0.70 -7.48 19.84
N ALA A 224 0.05 -6.42 20.15
CA ALA A 224 0.19 -5.96 21.53
C ALA A 224 -1.04 -5.20 22.04
N ALA A 225 -1.84 -4.62 21.14
CA ALA A 225 -3.05 -3.91 21.49
C ALA A 225 -4.25 -4.83 21.73
N VAL A 226 -4.32 -5.97 20.99
CA VAL A 226 -5.35 -7.01 21.15
C VAL A 226 -5.11 -7.82 22.41
#